data_bb3dd33cf2af5e447a9da09131a1b81e
#
_entry.id   bb3dd33cf2af5e447a9da09131a1b81e
#
_cell.length_a   1.000
_cell.length_b   1.000
_cell.length_c   1.000
_cell.angle_alpha   90.00
_cell.angle_beta   90.00
_cell.angle_gamma   90.00
#
_symmetry.space_group_name_H-M   'P 1'
#
loop_
_entity.id
_entity.type
_entity.pdbx_description
1 polymer ?
#
loop_
_entity_poly.entity_id
_entity_poly.type
_entity_poly.pdbx_seq_one_letter_code
_entity_poly.pdbx_strand_id
1 'polypeptide(L)'
;MDLSPVLISLKTSVISIIFTFFLGIWAARAVIALKSERAKAILDGVLTLPLVLPPTVAGFFLLYIFGVKRPIGKLLLAVFSYKIVFTWQATVLAAAVISFPLMYRSARGAFELVDENVLNAARTLGIPERKVFWKILMPMAMPGVLSGGVLAFARGLGELGATAMIAGNIAGKTRTLPLAIYSEVAAGDMEGAGKYVIIIVTISLLIVAGMNVAAAGKKKFS
;
A
#
# COMPACT_ATOMS: atom_id res chain seq x y z
N MET A 1 -4.31 29.28 -0.24
CA MET A 1 -3.83 27.89 -0.02
C MET A 1 -4.25 27.04 -1.20
N ASP A 2 -3.32 26.35 -1.83
CA ASP A 2 -3.61 25.41 -2.92
C ASP A 2 -4.16 24.09 -2.31
N LEU A 3 -5.34 23.64 -2.72
CA LEU A 3 -5.94 22.38 -2.27
C LEU A 3 -5.57 21.18 -3.16
N SER A 4 -4.83 21.41 -4.26
CA SER A 4 -4.44 20.33 -5.16
C SER A 4 -3.61 19.23 -4.48
N PRO A 5 -2.68 19.51 -3.53
CA PRO A 5 -1.96 18.46 -2.82
C PRO A 5 -2.85 17.54 -1.98
N VAL A 6 -3.95 18.10 -1.43
CA VAL A 6 -4.92 17.31 -0.65
C VAL A 6 -5.63 16.29 -1.56
N LEU A 7 -6.17 16.78 -2.69
CA LEU A 7 -6.88 15.94 -3.65
C LEU A 7 -5.95 14.88 -4.28
N ILE A 8 -4.73 15.27 -4.62
CA ILE A 8 -3.72 14.36 -5.19
C ILE A 8 -3.37 13.27 -4.15
N SER A 9 -3.13 13.63 -2.89
CA SER A 9 -2.82 12.65 -1.84
C SER A 9 -3.97 11.68 -1.59
N LEU A 10 -5.18 12.17 -1.43
CA LEU A 10 -6.35 11.31 -1.21
C LEU A 10 -6.58 10.37 -2.40
N LYS A 11 -6.59 10.91 -3.62
CA LYS A 11 -6.75 10.12 -4.83
C LYS A 11 -5.64 9.07 -4.99
N THR A 12 -4.38 9.44 -4.73
CA THR A 12 -3.24 8.53 -4.77
C THR A 12 -3.40 7.41 -3.75
N SER A 13 -3.71 7.74 -2.50
CA SER A 13 -3.82 6.75 -1.42
C SER A 13 -5.00 5.81 -1.61
N VAL A 14 -6.16 6.32 -2.06
CA VAL A 14 -7.34 5.48 -2.33
C VAL A 14 -7.07 4.51 -3.47
N ILE A 15 -6.44 4.96 -4.56
CA ILE A 15 -6.17 4.06 -5.69
C ILE A 15 -5.04 3.10 -5.36
N SER A 16 -3.98 3.57 -4.70
CA SER A 16 -2.87 2.68 -4.30
C SER A 16 -3.33 1.59 -3.35
N ILE A 17 -4.21 1.89 -2.38
CA ILE A 17 -4.69 0.85 -1.45
C ILE A 17 -5.56 -0.20 -2.15
N ILE A 18 -6.33 0.14 -3.16
CA ILE A 18 -7.10 -0.84 -3.92
C ILE A 18 -6.15 -1.89 -4.51
N PHE A 19 -5.11 -1.45 -5.23
CA PHE A 19 -4.11 -2.38 -5.78
C PHE A 19 -3.37 -3.14 -4.68
N THR A 20 -2.88 -2.45 -3.67
CA THR A 20 -2.11 -3.01 -2.57
C THR A 20 -2.91 -4.04 -1.78
N PHE A 21 -4.19 -3.79 -1.54
CA PHE A 21 -5.09 -4.68 -0.80
C PHE A 21 -5.25 -6.02 -1.52
N PHE A 22 -5.63 -6.01 -2.79
CA PHE A 22 -5.83 -7.25 -3.53
C PHE A 22 -4.52 -7.99 -3.81
N LEU A 23 -3.47 -7.26 -4.20
CA LEU A 23 -2.16 -7.86 -4.44
C LEU A 23 -1.54 -8.42 -3.16
N GLY A 24 -1.69 -7.74 -2.02
CA GLY A 24 -1.20 -8.19 -0.73
C GLY A 24 -1.88 -9.47 -0.26
N ILE A 25 -3.20 -9.55 -0.37
CA ILE A 25 -3.98 -10.77 -0.07
C ILE A 25 -3.55 -11.92 -0.99
N TRP A 26 -3.45 -11.65 -2.29
CA TRP A 26 -3.05 -12.67 -3.26
C TRP A 26 -1.63 -13.17 -3.00
N ALA A 27 -0.67 -12.28 -2.75
CA ALA A 27 0.70 -12.63 -2.42
C ALA A 27 0.80 -13.41 -1.11
N ALA A 28 0.08 -13.01 -0.07
CA ALA A 28 0.02 -13.72 1.21
C ALA A 28 -0.47 -15.16 1.02
N ARG A 29 -1.57 -15.33 0.29
CA ARG A 29 -2.10 -16.65 -0.06
C ARG A 29 -1.10 -17.48 -0.86
N ALA A 30 -0.46 -16.87 -1.87
CA ALA A 30 0.51 -17.57 -2.72
C ALA A 30 1.72 -18.07 -1.93
N VAL A 31 2.25 -17.24 -1.03
CA VAL A 31 3.39 -17.61 -0.18
C VAL A 31 3.03 -18.71 0.80
N ILE A 32 1.86 -18.63 1.46
CA ILE A 32 1.41 -19.68 2.39
C ILE A 32 1.23 -21.04 1.67
N ALA A 33 0.75 -21.02 0.43
CA ALA A 33 0.54 -22.23 -0.36
C ALA A 33 1.82 -22.93 -0.83
N LEU A 34 3.00 -22.31 -0.69
CA LEU A 34 4.27 -22.93 -1.05
C LEU A 34 4.60 -24.08 -0.10
N LYS A 35 5.14 -25.17 -0.64
CA LYS A 35 5.57 -26.34 0.13
C LYS A 35 7.00 -26.19 0.68
N SER A 36 7.83 -25.38 0.04
CA SER A 36 9.24 -25.20 0.40
C SER A 36 9.42 -24.04 1.36
N GLU A 37 9.86 -24.30 2.57
CA GLU A 37 10.15 -23.26 3.57
C GLU A 37 11.26 -22.29 3.10
N ARG A 38 12.25 -22.77 2.33
CA ARG A 38 13.26 -21.89 1.73
C ARG A 38 12.65 -20.93 0.72
N ALA A 39 11.74 -21.41 -0.14
CA ALA A 39 11.06 -20.57 -1.10
C ALA A 39 10.16 -19.53 -0.41
N LYS A 40 9.46 -19.92 0.66
CA LYS A 40 8.70 -19.00 1.51
C LYS A 40 9.58 -17.89 2.06
N ALA A 41 10.72 -18.25 2.68
CA ALA A 41 11.63 -17.28 3.29
C ALA A 41 12.21 -16.29 2.26
N ILE A 42 12.62 -16.78 1.08
CA ILE A 42 13.16 -15.93 0.02
C ILE A 42 12.10 -14.97 -0.52
N LEU A 43 10.90 -15.47 -0.83
CA LEU A 43 9.81 -14.64 -1.33
C LEU A 43 9.33 -13.64 -0.28
N ASP A 44 9.24 -14.05 0.98
CA ASP A 44 8.91 -13.13 2.07
C ASP A 44 9.92 -11.99 2.16
N GLY A 45 11.22 -12.32 2.10
CA GLY A 45 12.29 -11.32 2.05
C GLY A 45 12.16 -10.34 0.88
N VAL A 46 11.91 -10.86 -0.34
CA VAL A 46 11.75 -10.04 -1.54
C VAL A 46 10.50 -9.15 -1.44
N LEU A 47 9.37 -9.71 -1.03
CA LEU A 47 8.10 -8.96 -0.92
C LEU A 47 8.12 -7.91 0.20
N THR A 48 8.95 -8.11 1.23
CA THR A 48 9.09 -7.17 2.34
C THR A 48 10.27 -6.20 2.16
N LEU A 49 11.10 -6.39 1.13
CA LEU A 49 12.25 -5.54 0.87
C LEU A 49 11.94 -4.02 0.86
N PRO A 50 10.85 -3.54 0.24
CA PRO A 50 10.53 -2.11 0.25
C PRO A 50 10.27 -1.52 1.65
N LEU A 51 10.00 -2.36 2.66
CA LEU A 51 9.81 -1.89 4.05
C LEU A 51 11.15 -1.55 4.72
N VAL A 52 12.22 -2.26 4.34
CA VAL A 52 13.56 -2.12 4.92
C VAL A 52 14.36 -1.03 4.20
N LEU A 53 14.15 -0.91 2.89
CA LEU A 53 14.84 0.09 2.08
C LEU A 53 14.36 1.51 2.41
N PRO A 54 15.28 2.50 2.44
CA PRO A 54 14.85 3.90 2.43
C PRO A 54 13.90 4.16 1.25
N PRO A 55 12.79 4.89 1.46
CA PRO A 55 11.80 5.15 0.40
C PRO A 55 12.40 5.78 -0.86
N THR A 56 13.43 6.62 -0.72
CA THR A 56 14.17 7.21 -1.83
C THR A 56 14.89 6.16 -2.68
N VAL A 57 15.44 5.11 -2.05
CA VAL A 57 16.09 4.00 -2.75
C VAL A 57 15.07 3.18 -3.53
N ALA A 58 13.93 2.87 -2.92
CA ALA A 58 12.83 2.21 -3.63
C ALA A 58 12.33 3.06 -4.81
N GLY A 59 12.18 4.37 -4.61
CA GLY A 59 11.84 5.32 -5.67
C GLY A 59 12.87 5.38 -6.80
N PHE A 60 14.16 5.30 -6.47
CA PHE A 60 15.23 5.20 -7.47
C PHE A 60 15.09 3.94 -8.32
N PHE A 61 14.83 2.76 -7.70
CA PHE A 61 14.59 1.54 -8.46
C PHE A 61 13.36 1.65 -9.37
N LEU A 62 12.27 2.26 -8.88
CA LEU A 62 11.10 2.53 -9.71
C LEU A 62 11.44 3.43 -10.89
N LEU A 63 12.17 4.52 -10.66
CA LEU A 63 12.63 5.40 -11.72
C LEU A 63 13.56 4.69 -12.71
N TYR A 64 14.44 3.82 -12.19
CA TYR A 64 15.36 3.03 -13.02
C TYR A 64 14.60 2.01 -13.90
N ILE A 65 13.54 1.41 -13.41
CA ILE A 65 12.74 0.40 -14.12
C ILE A 65 11.79 1.07 -15.14
N PHE A 66 11.07 2.12 -14.72
CA PHE A 66 10.01 2.75 -15.50
C PHE A 66 10.47 3.99 -16.28
N GLY A 67 11.74 4.41 -16.15
CA GLY A 67 12.28 5.54 -16.88
C GLY A 67 12.18 5.37 -18.41
N VAL A 68 11.93 6.45 -19.13
CA VAL A 68 11.65 6.45 -20.59
C VAL A 68 12.73 5.72 -21.42
N LYS A 69 13.99 5.77 -20.99
CA LYS A 69 15.12 5.11 -21.66
C LYS A 69 15.34 3.66 -21.18
N ARG A 70 14.56 3.15 -20.24
CA ARG A 70 14.70 1.82 -19.62
C ARG A 70 13.74 0.79 -20.25
N PRO A 71 13.98 -0.52 -20.07
CA PRO A 71 13.23 -1.56 -20.79
C PRO A 71 11.71 -1.42 -20.65
N ILE A 72 11.20 -1.33 -19.42
CA ILE A 72 9.75 -1.23 -19.17
C ILE A 72 9.21 0.13 -19.64
N GLY A 73 9.92 1.23 -19.39
CA GLY A 73 9.53 2.55 -19.87
C GLY A 73 9.48 2.64 -21.41
N LYS A 74 10.47 2.04 -22.11
CA LYS A 74 10.45 1.92 -23.57
C LYS A 74 9.27 1.09 -24.08
N LEU A 75 8.97 -0.05 -23.42
CA LEU A 75 7.85 -0.90 -23.79
C LEU A 75 6.52 -0.14 -23.63
N LEU A 76 6.33 0.55 -22.49
CA LEU A 76 5.12 1.35 -22.24
C LEU A 76 4.96 2.47 -23.27
N LEU A 77 6.06 3.10 -23.65
CA LEU A 77 6.04 4.16 -24.66
C LEU A 77 5.73 3.59 -26.06
N ALA A 78 6.31 2.45 -26.42
CA ALA A 78 6.11 1.82 -27.72
C ALA A 78 4.69 1.24 -27.90
N VAL A 79 4.13 0.60 -26.85
CA VAL A 79 2.83 -0.07 -26.93
C VAL A 79 1.67 0.88 -26.65
N PHE A 80 1.83 1.77 -25.65
CA PHE A 80 0.74 2.63 -25.17
C PHE A 80 0.97 4.12 -25.44
N SER A 81 2.09 4.50 -26.07
CA SER A 81 2.50 5.92 -26.26
C SER A 81 2.47 6.72 -24.95
N TYR A 82 2.72 6.04 -23.82
CA TYR A 82 2.55 6.58 -22.49
C TYR A 82 3.82 6.49 -21.65
N LYS A 83 4.19 7.62 -21.00
CA LYS A 83 5.27 7.68 -20.01
C LYS A 83 4.69 7.73 -18.59
N ILE A 84 5.07 6.82 -17.72
CA ILE A 84 4.59 6.79 -16.35
C ILE A 84 5.33 7.78 -15.45
N VAL A 85 6.64 8.00 -15.67
CA VAL A 85 7.45 8.93 -14.87
C VAL A 85 6.95 10.37 -14.97
N PHE A 86 7.00 11.11 -13.86
CA PHE A 86 6.51 12.49 -13.74
C PHE A 86 5.01 12.64 -14.03
N THR A 87 4.24 11.59 -13.77
CA THR A 87 2.77 11.61 -13.86
C THR A 87 2.14 11.31 -12.52
N TRP A 88 0.85 11.61 -12.39
CA TRP A 88 0.09 11.25 -11.20
C TRP A 88 0.05 9.73 -10.95
N GLN A 89 0.03 8.92 -12.00
CA GLN A 89 0.08 7.45 -11.86
C GLN A 89 1.39 6.96 -11.24
N ALA A 90 2.49 7.69 -11.41
CA ALA A 90 3.73 7.39 -10.72
C ALA A 90 3.63 7.60 -9.20
N THR A 91 2.80 8.56 -8.72
CA THR A 91 2.55 8.72 -7.29
C THR A 91 1.80 7.51 -6.73
N VAL A 92 0.83 6.97 -7.48
CA VAL A 92 0.10 5.75 -7.11
C VAL A 92 1.04 4.55 -7.04
N LEU A 93 1.92 4.39 -8.05
CA LEU A 93 2.89 3.31 -8.08
C LEU A 93 3.87 3.39 -6.89
N ALA A 94 4.39 4.57 -6.58
CA ALA A 94 5.26 4.79 -5.43
C ALA A 94 4.55 4.43 -4.12
N ALA A 95 3.35 4.97 -3.89
CA ALA A 95 2.56 4.69 -2.69
C ALA A 95 2.21 3.20 -2.58
N ALA A 96 1.84 2.54 -3.68
CA ALA A 96 1.52 1.12 -3.69
C ALA A 96 2.72 0.26 -3.31
N VAL A 97 3.88 0.48 -3.93
CA VAL A 97 5.10 -0.31 -3.67
C VAL A 97 5.56 -0.17 -2.21
N ILE A 98 5.51 1.05 -1.66
CA ILE A 98 5.95 1.30 -0.29
C ILE A 98 4.95 0.78 0.76
N SER A 99 3.66 0.78 0.45
CA SER A 99 2.62 0.29 1.37
C SER A 99 2.35 -1.21 1.25
N PHE A 100 2.71 -1.82 0.13
CA PHE A 100 2.47 -3.24 -0.16
C PHE A 100 3.00 -4.21 0.91
N PRO A 101 4.24 -4.08 1.45
CA PRO A 101 4.75 -4.99 2.46
C PRO A 101 3.90 -5.03 3.73
N LEU A 102 3.33 -3.89 4.14
CA LEU A 102 2.46 -3.81 5.33
C LEU A 102 1.17 -4.60 5.10
N MET A 103 0.55 -4.42 3.94
CA MET A 103 -0.67 -5.16 3.59
C MET A 103 -0.39 -6.66 3.48
N TYR A 104 0.68 -7.04 2.78
CA TYR A 104 1.11 -8.41 2.61
C TYR A 104 1.34 -9.11 3.95
N ARG A 105 2.16 -8.52 4.83
CA ARG A 105 2.48 -9.10 6.14
C ARG A 105 1.27 -9.19 7.05
N SER A 106 0.42 -8.18 7.05
CA SER A 106 -0.82 -8.19 7.84
C SER A 106 -1.78 -9.27 7.36
N ALA A 107 -1.96 -9.40 6.04
CA ALA A 107 -2.81 -10.44 5.48
C ALA A 107 -2.25 -11.85 5.77
N ARG A 108 -0.93 -12.04 5.60
CA ARG A 108 -0.25 -13.29 5.89
C ARG A 108 -0.39 -13.67 7.36
N GLY A 109 -0.07 -12.78 8.28
CA GLY A 109 -0.22 -13.04 9.72
C GLY A 109 -1.67 -13.31 10.11
N ALA A 110 -2.64 -12.60 9.51
CA ALA A 110 -4.05 -12.86 9.75
C ALA A 110 -4.49 -14.25 9.27
N PHE A 111 -3.95 -14.74 8.16
CA PHE A 111 -4.23 -16.11 7.67
C PHE A 111 -3.57 -17.19 8.54
N GLU A 112 -2.33 -16.95 8.99
CA GLU A 112 -1.59 -17.88 9.84
C GLU A 112 -2.17 -18.00 11.27
N LEU A 113 -2.95 -17.01 11.71
CA LEU A 113 -3.65 -17.05 13.01
C LEU A 113 -4.95 -17.88 13.00
N VAL A 114 -5.45 -18.24 11.83
CA VAL A 114 -6.66 -19.10 11.74
C VAL A 114 -6.29 -20.53 12.09
N ASP A 115 -7.06 -21.15 13.01
CA ASP A 115 -6.82 -22.52 13.46
C ASP A 115 -6.88 -23.51 12.30
N GLU A 116 -5.76 -24.22 12.08
CA GLU A 116 -5.66 -25.25 11.04
C GLU A 116 -6.67 -26.38 11.21
N ASN A 117 -7.11 -26.69 12.41
CA ASN A 117 -8.12 -27.72 12.65
C ASN A 117 -9.45 -27.39 11.97
N VAL A 118 -9.83 -26.11 11.97
CA VAL A 118 -11.04 -25.64 11.26
C VAL A 118 -10.90 -25.86 9.75
N LEU A 119 -9.73 -25.54 9.20
CA LEU A 119 -9.46 -25.72 7.77
C LEU A 119 -9.40 -27.21 7.39
N ASN A 120 -8.78 -28.03 8.23
CA ASN A 120 -8.67 -29.48 8.03
C ASN A 120 -10.03 -30.18 8.17
N ALA A 121 -10.88 -29.77 9.10
CA ALA A 121 -12.25 -30.26 9.18
C ALA A 121 -13.05 -29.98 7.89
N ALA A 122 -12.92 -28.78 7.34
CA ALA A 122 -13.56 -28.45 6.07
C ALA A 122 -13.02 -29.29 4.89
N ARG A 123 -11.73 -29.59 4.87
CA ARG A 123 -11.10 -30.47 3.87
C ARG A 123 -11.59 -31.90 3.98
N THR A 124 -11.73 -32.41 5.21
CA THR A 124 -12.26 -33.75 5.47
C THR A 124 -13.72 -33.91 4.99
N LEU A 125 -14.49 -32.81 5.00
CA LEU A 125 -15.85 -32.76 4.43
C LEU A 125 -15.86 -32.65 2.90
N GLY A 126 -14.69 -32.73 2.23
CA GLY A 126 -14.58 -32.65 0.78
C GLY A 126 -14.76 -31.24 0.19
N ILE A 127 -14.69 -30.20 1.02
CA ILE A 127 -14.82 -28.82 0.53
C ILE A 127 -13.56 -28.45 -0.26
N PRO A 128 -13.68 -28.01 -1.53
CA PRO A 128 -12.52 -27.66 -2.35
C PRO A 128 -11.79 -26.42 -1.79
N GLU A 129 -10.46 -26.40 -1.93
CA GLU A 129 -9.56 -25.35 -1.37
C GLU A 129 -10.00 -23.92 -1.70
N ARG A 130 -10.56 -23.69 -2.89
CA ARG A 130 -11.09 -22.37 -3.26
C ARG A 130 -12.26 -21.94 -2.36
N LYS A 131 -13.14 -22.89 -1.98
CA LYS A 131 -14.25 -22.60 -1.07
C LYS A 131 -13.77 -22.47 0.37
N VAL A 132 -12.81 -23.31 0.80
CA VAL A 132 -12.17 -23.20 2.12
C VAL A 132 -11.57 -21.79 2.27
N PHE A 133 -10.83 -21.31 1.27
CA PHE A 133 -10.24 -19.96 1.31
C PHE A 133 -11.31 -18.86 1.41
N TRP A 134 -12.29 -18.83 0.50
CA TRP A 134 -13.23 -17.70 0.42
C TRP A 134 -14.34 -17.75 1.47
N LYS A 135 -14.76 -18.94 1.92
CA LYS A 135 -15.91 -19.11 2.84
C LYS A 135 -15.50 -19.33 4.29
N ILE A 136 -14.24 -19.70 4.55
CA ILE A 136 -13.78 -20.02 5.90
C ILE A 136 -12.60 -19.15 6.27
N LEU A 137 -11.45 -19.32 5.61
CA LEU A 137 -10.20 -18.63 5.96
C LEU A 137 -10.36 -17.11 5.85
N MET A 138 -10.82 -16.62 4.71
CA MET A 138 -10.92 -15.17 4.46
C MET A 138 -11.89 -14.46 5.42
N PRO A 139 -13.11 -14.95 5.69
CA PRO A 139 -13.99 -14.34 6.69
C PRO A 139 -13.40 -14.33 8.11
N MET A 140 -12.73 -15.42 8.53
CA MET A 140 -12.11 -15.51 9.85
C MET A 140 -10.91 -14.55 9.97
N ALA A 141 -10.10 -14.41 8.92
CA ALA A 141 -8.94 -13.51 8.87
C ALA A 141 -9.32 -12.04 8.59
N MET A 142 -10.55 -11.75 8.17
CA MET A 142 -10.97 -10.42 7.71
C MET A 142 -10.64 -9.27 8.67
N PRO A 143 -10.81 -9.40 10.01
CA PRO A 143 -10.45 -8.31 10.92
C PRO A 143 -8.97 -7.91 10.82
N GLY A 144 -8.06 -8.88 10.75
CA GLY A 144 -6.62 -8.64 10.59
C GLY A 144 -6.26 -8.10 9.19
N VAL A 145 -6.92 -8.62 8.16
CA VAL A 145 -6.76 -8.16 6.76
C VAL A 145 -7.19 -6.71 6.62
N LEU A 146 -8.34 -6.32 7.19
CA LEU A 146 -8.81 -4.94 7.17
C LEU A 146 -7.89 -4.01 7.96
N SER A 147 -7.42 -4.43 9.12
CA SER A 147 -6.42 -3.67 9.90
C SER A 147 -5.16 -3.43 9.08
N GLY A 148 -4.65 -4.44 8.38
CA GLY A 148 -3.53 -4.30 7.45
C GLY A 148 -3.80 -3.32 6.32
N GLY A 149 -5.01 -3.34 5.75
CA GLY A 149 -5.43 -2.42 4.71
C GLY A 149 -5.36 -0.97 5.16
N VAL A 150 -5.78 -0.69 6.38
CA VAL A 150 -5.73 0.67 6.90
C VAL A 150 -4.32 1.14 7.23
N LEU A 151 -3.48 0.27 7.78
CA LEU A 151 -2.06 0.58 7.99
C LEU A 151 -1.35 0.87 6.65
N ALA A 152 -1.64 0.07 5.62
CA ALA A 152 -1.12 0.29 4.28
C ALA A 152 -1.62 1.62 3.66
N PHE A 153 -2.90 1.97 3.85
CA PHE A 153 -3.45 3.26 3.42
C PHE A 153 -2.73 4.42 4.10
N ALA A 154 -2.61 4.39 5.42
CA ALA A 154 -1.92 5.44 6.19
C ALA A 154 -0.46 5.57 5.75
N ARG A 155 0.23 4.46 5.50
CA ARG A 155 1.60 4.46 4.99
C ARG A 155 1.70 5.08 3.60
N GLY A 156 0.76 4.77 2.71
CA GLY A 156 0.71 5.34 1.35
C GLY A 156 0.39 6.83 1.35
N LEU A 157 -0.48 7.30 2.26
CA LEU A 157 -0.84 8.72 2.40
C LEU A 157 0.36 9.58 2.79
N GLY A 158 1.24 9.07 3.67
CA GLY A 158 2.45 9.74 4.12
C GLY A 158 3.67 9.55 3.21
N GLU A 159 3.51 8.98 2.00
CA GLU A 159 4.67 8.71 1.14
C GLU A 159 5.22 9.98 0.49
N LEU A 160 6.54 10.18 0.67
CA LEU A 160 7.27 11.32 0.12
C LEU A 160 8.46 10.89 -0.74
N GLY A 161 9.33 10.03 -0.21
CA GLY A 161 10.65 9.76 -0.79
C GLY A 161 10.59 9.08 -2.16
N ALA A 162 9.82 8.00 -2.27
CA ALA A 162 9.64 7.31 -3.53
C ALA A 162 8.84 8.15 -4.53
N THR A 163 7.84 8.89 -4.05
CA THR A 163 7.05 9.81 -4.87
C THR A 163 7.92 10.91 -5.48
N ALA A 164 8.76 11.56 -4.67
CA ALA A 164 9.69 12.59 -5.15
C ALA A 164 10.61 12.07 -6.25
N MET A 165 11.09 10.85 -6.13
CA MET A 165 12.02 10.23 -7.08
C MET A 165 11.37 9.90 -8.43
N ILE A 166 10.19 9.26 -8.45
CA ILE A 166 9.58 8.78 -9.70
C ILE A 166 8.58 9.77 -10.30
N ALA A 167 7.84 10.50 -9.46
CA ALA A 167 6.79 11.41 -9.90
C ALA A 167 7.21 12.88 -9.89
N GLY A 168 8.30 13.19 -9.18
CA GLY A 168 8.75 14.58 -8.97
C GLY A 168 7.80 15.35 -8.03
N ASN A 169 7.97 16.68 -8.02
CA ASN A 169 7.20 17.60 -7.19
C ASN A 169 6.57 18.70 -8.07
N ILE A 170 5.57 18.33 -8.88
CA ILE A 170 4.92 19.23 -9.84
C ILE A 170 3.61 19.72 -9.25
N ALA A 171 3.51 21.04 -9.00
CA ALA A 171 2.30 21.68 -8.48
C ALA A 171 1.09 21.36 -9.37
N GLY A 172 -0.05 21.05 -8.75
CA GLY A 172 -1.31 20.70 -9.44
C GLY A 172 -1.30 19.34 -10.14
N LYS A 173 -0.17 18.59 -10.16
CA LYS A 173 -0.06 17.34 -10.92
C LYS A 173 0.43 16.15 -10.09
N THR A 174 1.57 16.29 -9.41
CA THR A 174 2.19 15.18 -8.65
C THR A 174 2.54 15.56 -7.22
N ARG A 175 2.40 16.84 -6.85
CA ARG A 175 2.68 17.32 -5.50
C ARG A 175 1.65 16.77 -4.53
N THR A 176 2.06 15.80 -3.71
CA THR A 176 1.26 15.26 -2.60
C THR A 176 1.37 16.15 -1.35
N LEU A 177 0.54 15.91 -0.32
CA LEU A 177 0.62 16.65 0.95
C LEU A 177 2.00 16.63 1.58
N PRO A 178 2.69 15.46 1.74
CA PRO A 178 4.06 15.45 2.27
C PRO A 178 5.04 16.27 1.41
N LEU A 179 4.89 16.23 0.07
CA LEU A 179 5.72 17.03 -0.83
C LEU A 179 5.41 18.53 -0.73
N ALA A 180 4.15 18.90 -0.52
CA ALA A 180 3.75 20.29 -0.31
C ALA A 180 4.36 20.83 1.00
N ILE A 181 4.23 20.08 2.10
CA ILE A 181 4.84 20.43 3.40
C ILE A 181 6.34 20.63 3.23
N TYR A 182 7.02 19.67 2.62
CA TYR A 182 8.46 19.77 2.36
C TYR A 182 8.82 21.01 1.54
N SER A 183 8.03 21.33 0.50
CA SER A 183 8.30 22.48 -0.36
C SER A 183 8.12 23.82 0.36
N GLU A 184 7.07 23.97 1.16
CA GLU A 184 6.81 25.19 1.94
C GLU A 184 7.92 25.39 3.00
N VAL A 185 8.31 24.32 3.71
CA VAL A 185 9.45 24.39 4.65
C VAL A 185 10.74 24.78 3.95
N ALA A 186 11.02 24.19 2.79
CA ALA A 186 12.22 24.52 2.02
C ALA A 186 12.20 25.96 1.47
N ALA A 187 11.02 26.53 1.24
CA ALA A 187 10.84 27.93 0.85
C ALA A 187 10.87 28.92 2.04
N GLY A 188 10.93 28.42 3.30
CA GLY A 188 10.86 29.21 4.51
C GLY A 188 9.44 29.61 4.94
N ASP A 189 8.40 29.16 4.25
CA ASP A 189 6.99 29.42 4.62
C ASP A 189 6.49 28.38 5.63
N MET A 190 6.80 28.62 6.90
CA MET A 190 6.35 27.77 8.00
C MET A 190 4.84 27.84 8.24
N GLU A 191 4.20 28.97 7.92
CA GLU A 191 2.75 29.14 8.05
C GLU A 191 2.02 28.30 6.99
N GLY A 192 2.45 28.35 5.73
CA GLY A 192 1.95 27.53 4.65
C GLY A 192 2.12 26.04 4.94
N ALA A 193 3.31 25.62 5.38
CA ALA A 193 3.59 24.26 5.81
C ALA A 193 2.66 23.81 6.93
N GLY A 194 2.45 24.64 7.97
CA GLY A 194 1.58 24.36 9.11
C GLY A 194 0.14 24.06 8.70
N LYS A 195 -0.39 24.77 7.71
CA LYS A 195 -1.74 24.54 7.19
C LYS A 195 -1.87 23.13 6.60
N TYR A 196 -0.90 22.67 5.79
CA TYR A 196 -0.89 21.31 5.24
C TYR A 196 -0.67 20.24 6.32
N VAL A 197 0.15 20.53 7.34
CA VAL A 197 0.36 19.63 8.50
C VAL A 197 -0.95 19.41 9.25
N ILE A 198 -1.72 20.46 9.55
CA ILE A 198 -3.01 20.32 10.22
C ILE A 198 -3.95 19.43 9.41
N ILE A 199 -4.00 19.59 8.09
CA ILE A 199 -4.85 18.78 7.23
C ILE A 199 -4.46 17.31 7.27
N ILE A 200 -3.17 16.98 7.10
CA ILE A 200 -2.74 15.57 7.07
C ILE A 200 -2.93 14.91 8.44
N VAL A 201 -2.67 15.63 9.53
CA VAL A 201 -2.92 15.15 10.90
C VAL A 201 -4.40 14.90 11.13
N THR A 202 -5.27 15.83 10.72
CA THR A 202 -6.73 15.67 10.85
C THR A 202 -7.22 14.45 10.07
N ILE A 203 -6.80 14.29 8.82
CA ILE A 203 -7.14 13.12 7.98
C ILE A 203 -6.66 11.82 8.66
N SER A 204 -5.42 11.79 9.14
CA SER A 204 -4.85 10.62 9.79
C SER A 204 -5.60 10.25 11.08
N LEU A 205 -5.95 11.23 11.91
CA LEU A 205 -6.73 11.02 13.13
C LEU A 205 -8.13 10.46 12.82
N LEU A 206 -8.81 11.01 11.81
CA LEU A 206 -10.14 10.53 11.39
C LEU A 206 -10.07 9.08 10.90
N ILE A 207 -9.03 8.71 10.17
CA ILE A 207 -8.82 7.34 9.69
C ILE A 207 -8.60 6.40 10.90
N VAL A 208 -7.69 6.75 11.80
CA VAL A 208 -7.38 5.93 12.99
C VAL A 208 -8.60 5.81 13.91
N ALA A 209 -9.33 6.90 14.13
CA ALA A 209 -10.56 6.89 14.93
C ALA A 209 -11.64 5.99 14.29
N GLY A 210 -11.85 6.13 12.98
CA GLY A 210 -12.79 5.29 12.23
C GLY A 210 -12.46 3.80 12.32
N MET A 211 -11.16 3.45 12.26
CA MET A 211 -10.70 2.08 12.47
C MET A 211 -11.04 1.54 13.85
N ASN A 212 -10.71 2.31 14.88
CA ASN A 212 -10.92 1.89 16.27
C ASN A 212 -12.41 1.66 16.55
N VAL A 213 -13.27 2.53 16.03
CA VAL A 213 -14.73 2.37 16.14
C VAL A 213 -15.21 1.12 15.39
N ALA A 214 -14.73 0.89 14.15
CA ALA A 214 -15.09 -0.30 13.38
C ALA A 214 -14.61 -1.60 14.04
N ALA A 215 -13.42 -1.59 14.66
CA ALA A 215 -12.89 -2.72 15.41
C ALA A 215 -13.67 -2.99 16.72
N ALA A 216 -14.06 -1.95 17.44
CA ALA A 216 -14.81 -2.06 18.67
C ALA A 216 -16.24 -2.59 18.45
N GLY A 217 -16.90 -2.22 17.34
CA GLY A 217 -18.24 -2.72 16.99
C GLY A 217 -18.31 -4.23 16.78
N LYS A 218 -17.23 -4.87 16.33
CA LYS A 218 -17.17 -6.33 16.11
C LYS A 218 -16.98 -7.15 17.38
N LYS A 219 -16.40 -6.59 18.45
CA LYS A 219 -16.27 -7.27 19.75
C LYS A 219 -17.60 -7.45 20.50
N LYS A 220 -18.65 -6.74 20.12
CA LYS A 220 -19.99 -6.86 20.74
C LYS A 220 -20.84 -8.03 20.21
N PHE A 221 -20.41 -8.71 19.15
CA PHE A 221 -21.14 -9.82 18.50
C PHE A 221 -20.39 -11.17 18.55
N SER A 222 -19.34 -11.27 19.33
CA SER A 222 -18.60 -12.48 19.66
C SER A 222 -18.73 -12.76 21.16
#